data_6d46df60b9ffff990305c0015d656341
#
_entry.id   6d46df60b9ffff990305c0015d656341
#
_cell.length_a   1.000
_cell.length_b   1.000
_cell.length_c   1.000
_cell.angle_alpha   90.00
_cell.angle_beta   90.00
_cell.angle_gamma   90.00
#
_symmetry.space_group_name_H-M   'P 1'
#
loop_
_entity.id
_entity.type
_entity.pdbx_description
1 polymer ?
#
loop_
_entity_poly.entity_id
_entity_poly.type
_entity_poly.pdbx_seq_one_letter_code
_entity_poly.pdbx_strand_id
1 'polypeptide(L)'
;MRWHLPKGMNMDDEANVMDEPLKENAEAEEKTEASGQTRLQTGNSKKIPYAVVGLGYISQVAILPAFAHATENSELVALVSGDSAKLKTLARKYKVKNTYSYEEYADCLQSGLVDAVYVALPNSMHRAYAEGAARAGVHVLCEKPLAMTEQECEAIIEAAEHAKVKLMVAYRLHFERGNLDAIETIRAGKIGVPRVFNSVFSQQVTPGNTRLQSELGGGPIYDVGVYCINAARYLFGAEPYEAFAFSAKKKDQHDDRFSEVEEMTSALLRFPDEGLASFVCSFGASDRSEYEVVGTKGSVRMNPAYEMVGDLKCELTIDGKTTKTTYKKRDQFGPELAYFSKCILENVEPEPNGLEGLADVRIINAILESADKGKPVEIRPIEKKERPTVGQEIHKPPVEKPPLVRAQTPSQ
;
A
#
# COMPACT_ATOMS: atom_id res chain seq x y z
N MET A 1 25.29 -1.37 11.95
CA MET A 1 24.23 -0.52 12.55
C MET A 1 23.27 -1.42 13.30
N ARG A 2 23.19 -1.33 14.62
CA ARG A 2 22.22 -2.12 15.40
C ARG A 2 20.86 -1.43 15.33
N TRP A 3 19.87 -2.11 14.81
CA TRP A 3 18.48 -1.65 14.81
C TRP A 3 17.91 -1.80 16.22
N HIS A 4 17.51 -0.68 16.85
CA HIS A 4 16.83 -0.72 18.14
C HIS A 4 15.35 -0.47 17.89
N LEU A 5 14.51 -1.41 18.32
CA LEU A 5 13.08 -1.20 18.49
C LEU A 5 12.87 -0.26 19.69
N PRO A 6 11.91 0.67 19.65
CA PRO A 6 11.55 1.44 20.82
C PRO A 6 10.95 0.51 21.88
N LYS A 7 11.64 0.32 23.00
CA LYS A 7 11.03 -0.18 24.23
C LYS A 7 10.43 1.03 24.93
N GLY A 8 9.14 0.92 25.30
CA GLY A 8 8.34 1.81 26.12
C GLY A 8 9.01 3.13 26.57
N MET A 9 8.75 4.21 25.89
CA MET A 9 9.18 5.55 26.29
C MET A 9 8.21 6.08 27.34
N ASN A 10 8.73 6.30 28.55
CA ASN A 10 8.13 7.26 29.48
C ASN A 10 8.38 8.67 28.92
N MET A 11 7.32 9.43 28.83
CA MET A 11 7.39 10.88 28.54
C MET A 11 7.92 11.58 29.78
N ASP A 12 9.13 12.10 29.66
CA ASP A 12 9.67 13.28 30.33
C ASP A 12 11.17 13.32 30.03
N ASP A 13 11.55 14.15 29.07
CA ASP A 13 12.78 14.93 29.07
C ASP A 13 12.87 15.73 27.76
N GLU A 14 12.54 17.01 27.89
CA GLU A 14 12.87 18.05 26.92
C GLU A 14 14.35 18.43 27.02
N ALA A 15 14.86 18.85 25.89
CA ALA A 15 15.89 19.84 25.67
C ALA A 15 17.35 19.41 25.50
N ASN A 16 17.89 19.95 24.43
CA ASN A 16 19.30 20.27 24.16
C ASN A 16 20.20 19.15 23.64
N VAL A 17 20.37 19.09 22.32
CA VAL A 17 21.71 18.82 21.75
C VAL A 17 21.98 19.82 20.63
N MET A 18 22.97 20.64 20.86
CA MET A 18 23.53 21.62 19.94
C MET A 18 24.28 20.96 18.78
N ASP A 19 24.27 21.69 17.66
CA ASP A 19 25.14 21.52 16.50
C ASP A 19 26.62 21.38 16.87
N GLU A 20 27.25 20.31 16.42
CA GLU A 20 28.69 20.31 16.16
C GLU A 20 28.97 19.73 14.75
N PRO A 21 29.80 20.41 13.94
CA PRO A 21 30.07 19.96 12.57
C PRO A 21 31.07 18.81 12.56
N LEU A 22 30.73 17.74 11.88
CA LEU A 22 31.63 16.62 11.59
C LEU A 22 32.76 17.06 10.65
N LYS A 23 33.98 17.00 11.17
CA LYS A 23 35.21 17.15 10.37
C LYS A 23 35.36 16.04 9.35
N GLU A 24 35.66 16.46 8.13
CA GLU A 24 36.10 15.64 7.02
C GLU A 24 37.27 14.71 7.42
N ASN A 25 37.10 13.41 7.16
CA ASN A 25 38.20 12.49 6.93
C ASN A 25 38.11 12.01 5.47
N ALA A 26 38.76 12.77 4.62
CA ALA A 26 39.11 12.37 3.26
C ALA A 26 40.31 11.43 3.32
N GLU A 27 40.09 10.13 3.43
CA GLU A 27 41.12 9.07 3.15
C GLU A 27 40.51 7.67 3.31
N ALA A 28 39.44 7.36 2.53
CA ALA A 28 38.94 5.97 2.38
C ALA A 28 38.15 5.75 1.07
N GLU A 29 38.50 6.50 0.03
CA GLU A 29 37.84 6.37 -1.30
C GLU A 29 38.69 5.58 -2.31
N GLU A 30 39.33 4.51 -1.92
CA GLU A 30 40.06 3.73 -2.92
C GLU A 30 40.09 2.23 -2.62
N LYS A 31 38.97 1.61 -2.24
CA LYS A 31 38.84 0.13 -2.28
C LYS A 31 37.40 -0.38 -2.13
N THR A 32 36.46 0.11 -2.90
CA THR A 32 35.11 -0.51 -2.97
C THR A 32 34.50 -0.50 -4.36
N GLU A 33 35.30 -0.53 -5.39
CA GLU A 33 34.89 -0.81 -6.78
C GLU A 33 35.18 -2.25 -7.16
N ALA A 34 34.63 -3.24 -6.50
CA ALA A 34 34.62 -4.62 -7.02
C ALA A 34 33.70 -5.55 -6.22
N SER A 35 32.38 -5.38 -6.30
CA SER A 35 31.46 -6.52 -6.10
C SER A 35 30.06 -6.31 -6.66
N GLY A 36 29.88 -5.37 -7.56
CA GLY A 36 28.64 -5.24 -8.36
C GLY A 36 28.61 -6.21 -9.55
N GLN A 37 28.99 -7.46 -9.38
CA GLN A 37 28.78 -8.47 -10.42
C GLN A 37 27.34 -9.00 -10.30
N THR A 38 26.46 -8.45 -11.14
CA THR A 38 25.18 -9.05 -11.50
C THR A 38 25.41 -10.50 -11.89
N ARG A 39 25.00 -11.42 -11.04
CA ARG A 39 25.07 -12.86 -11.26
C ARG A 39 24.06 -13.27 -12.32
N LEU A 40 24.40 -13.08 -13.59
CA LEU A 40 23.67 -13.66 -14.72
C LEU A 40 23.83 -15.18 -14.67
N GLN A 41 22.87 -15.87 -14.09
CA GLN A 41 22.75 -17.33 -14.25
C GLN A 41 21.92 -17.63 -15.48
N THR A 42 22.53 -18.29 -16.43
CA THR A 42 21.92 -18.82 -17.66
C THR A 42 21.15 -20.09 -17.38
N GLY A 43 19.87 -20.16 -17.80
CA GLY A 43 19.19 -21.42 -18.13
C GLY A 43 18.40 -22.10 -16.99
N ASN A 44 17.29 -21.51 -16.58
CA ASN A 44 16.02 -22.06 -16.11
C ASN A 44 15.13 -20.84 -15.82
N SER A 45 13.81 -20.89 -15.96
CA SER A 45 12.98 -19.71 -15.72
C SER A 45 13.34 -19.09 -14.35
N LYS A 46 14.06 -17.96 -14.37
CA LYS A 46 14.64 -17.35 -13.15
C LYS A 46 13.49 -16.84 -12.30
N LYS A 47 13.29 -17.42 -11.13
CA LYS A 47 12.35 -16.92 -10.12
C LYS A 47 13.02 -15.88 -9.25
N ILE A 48 12.26 -14.90 -8.83
CA ILE A 48 12.67 -13.91 -7.82
C ILE A 48 12.41 -14.50 -6.43
N PRO A 49 13.43 -14.69 -5.60
CA PRO A 49 13.27 -15.17 -4.23
C PRO A 49 12.86 -14.01 -3.30
N TYR A 50 11.73 -14.19 -2.59
CA TYR A 50 11.14 -13.19 -1.70
C TYR A 50 11.32 -13.55 -0.22
N ALA A 51 11.56 -12.52 0.60
CA ALA A 51 11.20 -12.55 2.01
C ALA A 51 9.87 -11.81 2.24
N VAL A 52 8.97 -12.37 3.06
CA VAL A 52 7.79 -11.65 3.57
C VAL A 52 8.10 -11.12 4.96
N VAL A 53 8.00 -9.79 5.10
CA VAL A 53 8.32 -9.05 6.33
C VAL A 53 7.04 -8.58 6.98
N GLY A 54 6.75 -9.10 8.18
CA GLY A 54 5.48 -8.93 8.85
C GLY A 54 4.50 -10.06 8.52
N LEU A 55 4.09 -10.80 9.53
CA LEU A 55 3.19 -11.96 9.43
C LEU A 55 1.83 -11.69 10.07
N GLY A 56 1.28 -10.48 9.81
CA GLY A 56 -0.03 -10.03 10.25
C GLY A 56 -1.19 -10.68 9.50
N TYR A 57 -2.37 -10.07 9.62
CA TYR A 57 -3.60 -10.56 8.98
C TYR A 57 -3.44 -10.66 7.46
N ILE A 58 -3.06 -9.56 6.78
CA ILE A 58 -3.00 -9.52 5.33
C ILE A 58 -1.98 -10.52 4.77
N SER A 59 -0.83 -10.65 5.42
CA SER A 59 0.18 -11.64 5.04
C SER A 59 -0.37 -13.06 5.06
N GLN A 60 -1.16 -13.40 6.07
CA GLN A 60 -1.67 -14.77 6.24
C GLN A 60 -2.86 -15.10 5.36
N VAL A 61 -3.77 -14.14 5.13
CA VAL A 61 -5.00 -14.41 4.35
C VAL A 61 -4.83 -14.21 2.85
N ALA A 62 -3.81 -13.44 2.44
CA ALA A 62 -3.66 -13.03 1.06
C ALA A 62 -2.24 -13.26 0.53
N ILE A 63 -1.21 -12.61 1.11
CA ILE A 63 0.15 -12.59 0.53
C ILE A 63 0.78 -13.99 0.50
N LEU A 64 0.84 -14.69 1.63
CA LEU A 64 1.45 -16.01 1.69
C LEU A 64 0.75 -17.05 0.80
N PRO A 65 -0.61 -17.12 0.76
CA PRO A 65 -1.30 -17.98 -0.20
C PRO A 65 -1.07 -17.62 -1.66
N ALA A 66 -0.91 -16.32 -1.97
CA ALA A 66 -0.74 -15.82 -3.34
C ALA A 66 0.54 -16.33 -4.03
N PHE A 67 1.58 -16.70 -3.29
CA PHE A 67 2.77 -17.32 -3.86
C PHE A 67 2.47 -18.61 -4.63
N ALA A 68 1.40 -19.33 -4.29
CA ALA A 68 0.94 -20.48 -5.06
C ALA A 68 0.46 -20.12 -6.49
N HIS A 69 0.10 -18.85 -6.71
CA HIS A 69 -0.39 -18.34 -8.00
C HIS A 69 0.67 -17.54 -8.78
N ALA A 70 1.87 -17.37 -8.23
CA ALA A 70 2.98 -16.66 -8.86
C ALA A 70 4.22 -17.55 -9.05
N THR A 71 4.03 -18.87 -9.07
CA THR A 71 5.12 -19.87 -9.09
C THR A 71 5.97 -19.86 -10.36
N GLU A 72 5.51 -19.23 -11.42
CA GLU A 72 6.26 -19.08 -12.66
C GLU A 72 7.51 -18.21 -12.52
N ASN A 73 7.45 -17.18 -11.67
CA ASN A 73 8.52 -16.19 -11.54
C ASN A 73 8.79 -15.68 -10.12
N SER A 74 8.08 -16.18 -9.11
CA SER A 74 8.23 -15.77 -7.71
C SER A 74 8.39 -17.00 -6.81
N GLU A 75 9.22 -16.88 -5.76
CA GLU A 75 9.42 -17.92 -4.77
C GLU A 75 9.52 -17.34 -3.35
N LEU A 76 8.78 -17.92 -2.40
CA LEU A 76 8.86 -17.56 -0.99
C LEU A 76 10.01 -18.31 -0.34
N VAL A 77 11.11 -17.63 0.04
CA VAL A 77 12.32 -18.24 0.59
C VAL A 77 12.58 -17.89 2.05
N ALA A 78 12.03 -16.77 2.54
CA ALA A 78 12.24 -16.33 3.91
C ALA A 78 10.99 -15.68 4.52
N LEU A 79 10.90 -15.77 5.86
CA LEU A 79 9.87 -15.08 6.65
C LEU A 79 10.54 -14.25 7.75
N VAL A 80 10.04 -13.02 7.97
CA VAL A 80 10.54 -12.11 9.01
C VAL A 80 9.40 -11.69 9.94
N SER A 81 9.55 -11.90 11.26
CA SER A 81 8.54 -11.49 12.25
C SER A 81 9.11 -11.47 13.67
N GLY A 82 8.62 -10.56 14.52
CA GLY A 82 8.96 -10.55 15.95
C GLY A 82 8.30 -11.67 16.78
N ASP A 83 7.39 -12.48 16.22
CA ASP A 83 6.71 -13.57 16.91
C ASP A 83 7.29 -14.93 16.48
N SER A 84 8.17 -15.50 17.29
CA SER A 84 8.85 -16.77 17.02
C SER A 84 7.91 -17.97 16.86
N ALA A 85 6.80 -17.99 17.60
CA ALA A 85 5.80 -19.07 17.49
C ALA A 85 5.05 -18.99 16.15
N LYS A 86 4.75 -17.76 15.70
CA LYS A 86 4.16 -17.49 14.40
C LYS A 86 5.12 -17.88 13.26
N LEU A 87 6.39 -17.47 13.35
CA LEU A 87 7.46 -17.87 12.42
C LEU A 87 7.52 -19.39 12.27
N LYS A 88 7.67 -20.10 13.37
CA LYS A 88 7.77 -21.58 13.38
C LYS A 88 6.57 -22.24 12.72
N THR A 89 5.37 -21.76 12.99
CA THR A 89 4.13 -22.37 12.47
C THR A 89 3.97 -22.11 10.97
N LEU A 90 4.16 -20.87 10.53
CA LEU A 90 4.00 -20.48 9.13
C LEU A 90 5.14 -20.99 8.25
N ALA A 91 6.39 -21.00 8.75
CA ALA A 91 7.52 -21.59 8.04
C ALA A 91 7.29 -23.07 7.73
N ARG A 92 6.77 -23.84 8.70
CA ARG A 92 6.41 -25.25 8.47
C ARG A 92 5.27 -25.39 7.45
N LYS A 93 4.22 -24.54 7.57
CA LYS A 93 3.06 -24.58 6.67
C LYS A 93 3.44 -24.29 5.22
N TYR A 94 4.25 -23.26 4.99
CA TYR A 94 4.68 -22.84 3.65
C TYR A 94 6.02 -23.45 3.21
N LYS A 95 6.59 -24.37 4.01
CA LYS A 95 7.86 -25.07 3.73
C LYS A 95 9.05 -24.13 3.55
N VAL A 96 9.02 -22.98 4.23
CA VAL A 96 10.10 -22.00 4.23
C VAL A 96 11.15 -22.40 5.25
N LYS A 97 12.43 -22.44 4.85
CA LYS A 97 13.53 -22.86 5.72
C LYS A 97 14.14 -21.71 6.51
N ASN A 98 14.14 -20.51 5.94
CA ASN A 98 14.82 -19.34 6.48
C ASN A 98 13.81 -18.47 7.22
N THR A 99 14.06 -18.26 8.51
CA THR A 99 13.23 -17.42 9.38
C THR A 99 14.12 -16.46 10.14
N TYR A 100 13.67 -15.21 10.26
CA TYR A 100 14.42 -14.13 10.92
C TYR A 100 13.51 -13.36 11.86
N SER A 101 14.04 -12.91 12.98
CA SER A 101 13.39 -11.90 13.80
C SER A 101 13.51 -10.53 13.16
N TYR A 102 12.86 -9.51 13.72
CA TYR A 102 13.04 -8.13 13.23
C TYR A 102 14.47 -7.61 13.48
N GLU A 103 15.12 -8.05 14.56
CA GLU A 103 16.51 -7.73 14.88
C GLU A 103 17.49 -8.35 13.88
N GLU A 104 17.14 -9.51 13.32
CA GLU A 104 17.93 -10.24 12.31
C GLU A 104 17.60 -9.84 10.86
N TYR A 105 16.79 -8.77 10.66
CA TYR A 105 16.39 -8.36 9.32
C TYR A 105 17.60 -8.01 8.42
N ALA A 106 18.60 -7.35 8.97
CA ALA A 106 19.83 -7.04 8.24
C ALA A 106 20.56 -8.32 7.76
N ASP A 107 20.58 -9.36 8.61
CA ASP A 107 21.19 -10.65 8.24
C ASP A 107 20.40 -11.34 7.12
N CYS A 108 19.06 -11.22 7.15
CA CYS A 108 18.19 -11.70 6.06
C CYS A 108 18.56 -11.03 4.73
N LEU A 109 18.69 -9.70 4.71
CA LEU A 109 19.01 -8.93 3.52
C LEU A 109 20.42 -9.24 2.98
N GLN A 110 21.39 -9.48 3.87
CA GLN A 110 22.77 -9.78 3.52
C GLN A 110 23.03 -11.28 3.21
N SER A 111 22.03 -12.13 3.41
CA SER A 111 22.18 -13.59 3.24
C SER A 111 22.48 -14.03 1.80
N GLY A 112 22.22 -13.20 0.81
CA GLY A 112 22.28 -13.55 -0.61
C GLY A 112 21.19 -14.54 -1.06
N LEU A 113 20.19 -14.80 -0.21
CA LEU A 113 19.06 -15.69 -0.49
C LEU A 113 17.83 -14.94 -1.02
N VAL A 114 17.78 -13.61 -0.86
CA VAL A 114 16.60 -12.78 -1.09
C VAL A 114 16.94 -11.72 -2.13
N ASP A 115 16.20 -11.70 -3.22
CA ASP A 115 16.28 -10.64 -4.25
C ASP A 115 15.19 -9.58 -4.09
N ALA A 116 14.07 -9.92 -3.42
CA ALA A 116 12.98 -8.98 -3.16
C ALA A 116 12.35 -9.20 -1.78
N VAL A 117 11.82 -8.13 -1.19
CA VAL A 117 11.01 -8.19 0.03
C VAL A 117 9.58 -7.77 -0.25
N TYR A 118 8.62 -8.41 0.43
CA TYR A 118 7.25 -7.92 0.58
C TYR A 118 7.09 -7.37 2.00
N VAL A 119 7.00 -6.05 2.13
CA VAL A 119 6.84 -5.37 3.43
C VAL A 119 5.36 -5.24 3.76
N ALA A 120 4.91 -5.96 4.79
CA ALA A 120 3.52 -6.02 5.26
C ALA A 120 3.44 -5.79 6.76
N LEU A 121 3.95 -4.66 7.17
CA LEU A 121 4.09 -4.18 8.56
C LEU A 121 3.03 -3.11 8.88
N PRO A 122 2.90 -2.66 10.14
CA PRO A 122 2.23 -1.40 10.46
C PRO A 122 2.85 -0.23 9.69
N ASN A 123 2.00 0.75 9.32
CA ASN A 123 2.39 1.84 8.41
C ASN A 123 3.64 2.61 8.88
N SER A 124 3.77 2.88 10.19
CA SER A 124 4.92 3.58 10.76
C SER A 124 6.26 2.84 10.63
N MET A 125 6.22 1.54 10.33
CA MET A 125 7.42 0.73 10.14
C MET A 125 7.84 0.61 8.67
N HIS A 126 7.00 1.00 7.72
CA HIS A 126 7.27 0.82 6.28
C HIS A 126 8.59 1.46 5.87
N ARG A 127 8.84 2.71 6.26
CA ARG A 127 10.06 3.42 5.93
C ARG A 127 11.31 2.62 6.31
N ALA A 128 11.44 2.25 7.57
CA ALA A 128 12.66 1.63 8.07
C ALA A 128 13.00 0.32 7.33
N TYR A 129 11.99 -0.49 7.05
CA TYR A 129 12.18 -1.79 6.41
C TYR A 129 12.31 -1.69 4.88
N ALA A 130 11.55 -0.81 4.23
CA ALA A 130 11.64 -0.60 2.79
C ALA A 130 12.96 0.09 2.39
N GLU A 131 13.32 1.18 3.09
CA GLU A 131 14.58 1.90 2.88
C GLU A 131 15.78 0.99 3.16
N GLY A 132 15.72 0.19 4.26
CA GLY A 132 16.77 -0.76 4.61
C GLY A 132 16.98 -1.83 3.55
N ALA A 133 15.90 -2.39 2.97
CA ALA A 133 15.99 -3.35 1.87
C ALA A 133 16.57 -2.71 0.61
N ALA A 134 16.09 -1.53 0.24
CA ALA A 134 16.58 -0.81 -0.93
C ALA A 134 18.07 -0.53 -0.83
N ARG A 135 18.56 -0.01 0.32
CA ARG A 135 19.99 0.23 0.58
C ARG A 135 20.85 -1.04 0.54
N ALA A 136 20.26 -2.19 0.85
CA ALA A 136 20.93 -3.48 0.75
C ALA A 136 20.93 -4.07 -0.68
N GLY A 137 20.38 -3.35 -1.67
CA GLY A 137 20.30 -3.82 -3.05
C GLY A 137 19.18 -4.83 -3.29
N VAL A 138 18.16 -4.88 -2.41
CA VAL A 138 17.03 -5.79 -2.48
C VAL A 138 15.80 -5.02 -2.99
N HIS A 139 15.09 -5.56 -3.98
CA HIS A 139 13.87 -4.98 -4.55
C HIS A 139 12.75 -4.93 -3.52
N VAL A 140 11.88 -3.92 -3.60
CA VAL A 140 10.86 -3.66 -2.55
C VAL A 140 9.45 -3.65 -3.14
N LEU A 141 8.59 -4.54 -2.64
CA LEU A 141 7.14 -4.47 -2.74
C LEU A 141 6.60 -4.10 -1.35
N CYS A 142 6.06 -2.90 -1.21
CA CYS A 142 5.62 -2.37 0.09
C CYS A 142 4.11 -2.19 0.11
N GLU A 143 3.44 -2.63 1.21
CA GLU A 143 2.02 -2.35 1.42
C GLU A 143 1.72 -0.85 1.40
N LYS A 144 0.50 -0.55 1.01
CA LYS A 144 -0.06 0.81 1.05
C LYS A 144 -0.48 1.21 2.49
N PRO A 145 -0.41 2.49 2.85
CA PRO A 145 0.30 3.56 2.16
C PRO A 145 1.81 3.33 2.20
N LEU A 146 2.56 3.87 1.25
CA LEU A 146 4.01 3.65 1.18
C LEU A 146 4.74 4.02 2.47
N ALA A 147 4.34 5.14 3.11
CA ALA A 147 4.80 5.58 4.42
C ALA A 147 3.75 6.52 5.07
N MET A 148 4.10 7.16 6.19
CA MET A 148 3.21 8.08 6.91
C MET A 148 3.34 9.52 6.42
N THR A 149 4.50 9.93 5.95
CA THR A 149 4.80 11.29 5.51
C THR A 149 5.45 11.31 4.13
N GLU A 150 5.41 12.48 3.48
CA GLU A 150 6.07 12.69 2.19
C GLU A 150 7.57 12.45 2.29
N GLN A 151 8.22 12.98 3.33
CA GLN A 151 9.65 12.83 3.55
C GLN A 151 10.07 11.35 3.70
N GLU A 152 9.22 10.54 4.34
CA GLU A 152 9.47 9.11 4.44
C GLU A 152 9.33 8.40 3.10
N CYS A 153 8.34 8.78 2.29
CA CYS A 153 8.19 8.26 0.93
C CYS A 153 9.39 8.63 0.05
N GLU A 154 9.82 9.90 0.10
CA GLU A 154 10.98 10.40 -0.63
C GLU A 154 12.24 9.63 -0.25
N ALA A 155 12.48 9.38 1.05
CA ALA A 155 13.63 8.62 1.52
C ALA A 155 13.65 7.16 0.99
N ILE A 156 12.47 6.50 0.90
CA ILE A 156 12.36 5.16 0.32
C ILE A 156 12.65 5.21 -1.19
N ILE A 157 12.10 6.19 -1.91
CA ILE A 157 12.28 6.36 -3.35
C ILE A 157 13.75 6.63 -3.67
N GLU A 158 14.38 7.58 -2.98
CA GLU A 158 15.79 7.92 -3.16
C GLU A 158 16.70 6.73 -2.89
N ALA A 159 16.43 5.94 -1.84
CA ALA A 159 17.19 4.74 -1.55
C ALA A 159 17.07 3.69 -2.66
N ALA A 160 15.87 3.50 -3.22
CA ALA A 160 15.63 2.57 -4.31
C ALA A 160 16.31 3.01 -5.62
N GLU A 161 16.23 4.31 -5.94
CA GLU A 161 16.89 4.89 -7.13
C GLU A 161 18.40 4.79 -7.03
N HIS A 162 18.99 5.16 -5.88
CA HIS A 162 20.42 5.10 -5.65
C HIS A 162 20.96 3.67 -5.78
N ALA A 163 20.26 2.70 -5.20
CA ALA A 163 20.62 1.29 -5.28
C ALA A 163 20.22 0.63 -6.62
N LYS A 164 19.49 1.32 -7.49
CA LYS A 164 18.96 0.82 -8.77
C LYS A 164 18.08 -0.43 -8.59
N VAL A 165 17.33 -0.48 -7.51
CA VAL A 165 16.34 -1.53 -7.25
C VAL A 165 14.93 -1.07 -7.60
N LYS A 166 14.04 -1.99 -7.89
CA LYS A 166 12.65 -1.69 -8.17
C LYS A 166 11.89 -1.50 -6.87
N LEU A 167 11.04 -0.47 -6.84
CA LEU A 167 10.11 -0.16 -5.76
C LEU A 167 8.69 -0.16 -6.32
N MET A 168 7.83 -1.03 -5.79
CA MET A 168 6.40 -1.08 -6.10
C MET A 168 5.58 -0.95 -4.82
N VAL A 169 4.46 -0.21 -4.91
CA VAL A 169 3.48 -0.13 -3.82
C VAL A 169 2.36 -1.12 -4.08
N ALA A 170 1.92 -1.85 -3.07
CA ALA A 170 0.95 -2.92 -3.19
C ALA A 170 -0.49 -2.38 -3.34
N TYR A 171 -0.79 -1.79 -4.49
CA TYR A 171 -2.14 -1.36 -4.87
C TYR A 171 -2.85 -2.47 -5.64
N ARG A 172 -3.33 -3.49 -4.93
CA ARG A 172 -3.98 -4.69 -5.49
C ARG A 172 -5.11 -4.42 -6.50
N LEU A 173 -5.77 -3.27 -6.40
CA LEU A 173 -6.86 -2.90 -7.32
C LEU A 173 -6.35 -2.48 -8.71
N HIS A 174 -5.06 -2.17 -8.87
CA HIS A 174 -4.42 -1.97 -10.16
C HIS A 174 -4.29 -3.27 -10.98
N PHE A 175 -4.62 -4.41 -10.36
CA PHE A 175 -4.65 -5.74 -11.00
C PHE A 175 -6.04 -6.37 -10.99
N GLU A 176 -7.07 -5.64 -10.49
CA GLU A 176 -8.43 -6.14 -10.36
C GLU A 176 -9.28 -5.71 -11.57
N ARG A 177 -9.85 -6.69 -12.26
CA ARG A 177 -10.53 -6.52 -13.54
C ARG A 177 -11.67 -5.50 -13.52
N GLY A 178 -12.51 -5.49 -12.48
CA GLY A 178 -13.67 -4.59 -12.42
C GLY A 178 -13.27 -3.12 -12.34
N ASN A 179 -12.24 -2.81 -11.53
CA ASN A 179 -11.70 -1.47 -11.41
C ASN A 179 -10.96 -1.05 -12.69
N LEU A 180 -10.19 -1.95 -13.31
CA LEU A 180 -9.53 -1.69 -14.60
C LEU A 180 -10.55 -1.43 -15.72
N ASP A 181 -11.65 -2.18 -15.80
CA ASP A 181 -12.72 -1.94 -16.78
C ASP A 181 -13.45 -0.61 -16.53
N ALA A 182 -13.60 -0.18 -15.26
CA ALA A 182 -14.14 1.13 -14.93
C ALA A 182 -13.23 2.26 -15.45
N ILE A 183 -11.93 2.15 -15.21
CA ILE A 183 -10.93 3.10 -15.73
C ILE A 183 -11.01 3.17 -17.25
N GLU A 184 -10.98 2.04 -17.93
CA GLU A 184 -11.00 1.99 -19.39
C GLU A 184 -12.31 2.55 -19.97
N THR A 185 -13.44 2.27 -19.32
CA THR A 185 -14.75 2.81 -19.67
C THR A 185 -14.78 4.33 -19.64
N ILE A 186 -14.19 4.92 -18.62
CA ILE A 186 -14.10 6.38 -18.45
C ILE A 186 -13.11 6.97 -19.46
N ARG A 187 -11.93 6.36 -19.59
CA ARG A 187 -10.89 6.76 -20.56
C ARG A 187 -11.40 6.73 -22.00
N ALA A 188 -12.21 5.75 -22.35
CA ALA A 188 -12.88 5.66 -23.64
C ALA A 188 -14.00 6.70 -23.85
N GLY A 189 -14.26 7.59 -22.88
CA GLY A 189 -15.25 8.65 -22.96
C GLY A 189 -16.71 8.19 -22.95
N LYS A 190 -17.00 6.94 -22.53
CA LYS A 190 -18.37 6.40 -22.56
C LYS A 190 -19.34 7.19 -21.68
N ILE A 191 -18.87 7.73 -20.55
CA ILE A 191 -19.68 8.59 -19.67
C ILE A 191 -19.49 10.09 -19.96
N GLY A 192 -18.79 10.43 -21.05
CA GLY A 192 -18.39 11.82 -21.35
C GLY A 192 -17.24 12.27 -20.45
N VAL A 193 -17.19 13.56 -20.11
CA VAL A 193 -16.19 14.12 -19.20
C VAL A 193 -16.60 13.81 -17.77
N PRO A 194 -15.76 13.09 -16.96
CA PRO A 194 -16.07 12.85 -15.55
C PRO A 194 -16.10 14.18 -14.77
N ARG A 195 -17.11 14.37 -13.92
CA ARG A 195 -17.34 15.64 -13.18
C ARG A 195 -17.40 15.43 -11.69
N VAL A 196 -18.00 14.33 -11.23
CA VAL A 196 -18.23 14.06 -9.82
C VAL A 196 -17.78 12.64 -9.50
N PHE A 197 -17.03 12.49 -8.42
CA PHE A 197 -16.73 11.21 -7.78
C PHE A 197 -17.25 11.22 -6.36
N ASN A 198 -17.99 10.18 -5.99
CA ASN A 198 -18.43 9.95 -4.60
C ASN A 198 -18.03 8.56 -4.16
N SER A 199 -17.55 8.42 -2.93
CA SER A 199 -17.13 7.13 -2.40
C SER A 199 -17.36 6.99 -0.90
N VAL A 200 -17.61 5.76 -0.45
CA VAL A 200 -17.62 5.39 0.96
C VAL A 200 -16.81 4.11 1.13
N PHE A 201 -15.86 4.12 2.06
CA PHE A 201 -15.23 2.91 2.53
C PHE A 201 -15.22 2.88 4.06
N SER A 202 -16.00 2.00 4.64
CA SER A 202 -16.14 1.85 6.08
C SER A 202 -16.09 0.38 6.49
N GLN A 203 -15.61 0.14 7.71
CA GLN A 203 -15.58 -1.17 8.38
C GLN A 203 -15.62 -0.98 9.89
N GLN A 204 -16.25 -1.94 10.61
CA GLN A 204 -16.22 -1.96 12.07
C GLN A 204 -14.91 -2.59 12.54
N VAL A 205 -13.94 -1.75 12.96
CA VAL A 205 -12.67 -2.25 13.51
C VAL A 205 -12.85 -2.72 14.94
N THR A 206 -12.32 -3.92 15.24
CA THR A 206 -12.41 -4.53 16.58
C THR A 206 -11.51 -3.81 17.58
N PRO A 207 -11.93 -3.68 18.86
CA PRO A 207 -11.08 -3.12 19.92
C PRO A 207 -9.72 -3.83 20.01
N GLY A 208 -8.67 -3.07 20.33
CA GLY A 208 -7.30 -3.58 20.45
C GLY A 208 -6.59 -3.89 19.14
N ASN A 209 -7.21 -3.58 17.99
CA ASN A 209 -6.56 -3.73 16.71
C ASN A 209 -5.48 -2.64 16.49
N THR A 210 -4.38 -3.00 15.82
CA THR A 210 -3.28 -2.07 15.51
C THR A 210 -3.70 -0.85 14.69
N ARG A 211 -4.80 -0.95 13.94
CA ARG A 211 -5.39 0.16 13.17
C ARG A 211 -5.92 1.30 14.04
N LEU A 212 -6.11 1.05 15.33
CA LEU A 212 -6.57 2.02 16.32
C LEU A 212 -5.43 2.68 17.11
N GLN A 213 -4.17 2.32 16.81
CA GLN A 213 -2.97 2.81 17.48
C GLN A 213 -2.28 3.86 16.61
N SER A 214 -2.21 5.10 17.07
CA SER A 214 -1.61 6.21 16.32
C SER A 214 -0.10 6.02 16.09
N GLU A 215 0.62 5.47 17.08
CA GLU A 215 2.06 5.18 16.99
C GLU A 215 2.40 4.15 15.89
N LEU A 216 1.46 3.29 15.53
CA LEU A 216 1.60 2.32 14.45
C LEU A 216 1.11 2.83 13.09
N GLY A 217 0.73 4.11 13.03
CA GLY A 217 0.18 4.71 11.81
C GLY A 217 -1.27 4.30 11.55
N GLY A 218 -2.06 4.12 12.63
CA GLY A 218 -3.48 3.83 12.57
C GLY A 218 -4.30 5.00 12.02
N GLY A 219 -5.61 4.78 11.91
CA GLY A 219 -6.58 5.75 11.39
C GLY A 219 -7.21 5.34 10.07
N PRO A 220 -8.50 5.68 9.87
CA PRO A 220 -9.25 5.25 8.70
C PRO A 220 -8.71 5.85 7.39
N ILE A 221 -8.11 7.04 7.42
CA ILE A 221 -7.59 7.69 6.21
C ILE A 221 -6.42 6.90 5.60
N TYR A 222 -5.50 6.39 6.42
CA TYR A 222 -4.34 5.61 5.98
C TYR A 222 -4.70 4.20 5.51
N ASP A 223 -5.69 3.55 6.14
CA ASP A 223 -6.01 2.16 5.84
C ASP A 223 -7.06 2.00 4.74
N VAL A 224 -8.21 2.68 4.87
CA VAL A 224 -9.34 2.56 3.92
C VAL A 224 -9.54 3.82 3.08
N GLY A 225 -9.26 5.01 3.59
CA GLY A 225 -9.36 6.26 2.85
C GLY A 225 -8.41 6.33 1.65
N VAL A 226 -7.22 5.74 1.75
CA VAL A 226 -6.24 5.64 0.66
C VAL A 226 -6.83 4.98 -0.60
N TYR A 227 -7.75 4.02 -0.46
CA TYR A 227 -8.45 3.42 -1.60
C TYR A 227 -9.36 4.41 -2.31
N CYS A 228 -10.08 5.25 -1.56
CA CYS A 228 -10.94 6.29 -2.13
C CYS A 228 -10.11 7.35 -2.86
N ILE A 229 -8.97 7.76 -2.28
CA ILE A 229 -8.03 8.71 -2.88
C ILE A 229 -7.45 8.14 -4.18
N ASN A 230 -6.90 6.94 -4.12
CA ASN A 230 -6.30 6.28 -5.28
C ASN A 230 -7.34 6.07 -6.40
N ALA A 231 -8.56 5.62 -6.06
CA ALA A 231 -9.66 5.49 -7.00
C ALA A 231 -10.01 6.82 -7.69
N ALA A 232 -10.16 7.91 -6.93
CA ALA A 232 -10.46 9.22 -7.50
C ALA A 232 -9.38 9.65 -8.51
N ARG A 233 -8.10 9.45 -8.19
CA ARG A 233 -6.97 9.81 -9.03
C ARG A 233 -6.94 9.05 -10.36
N TYR A 234 -7.09 7.74 -10.34
CA TYR A 234 -7.04 6.95 -11.58
C TYR A 234 -8.34 7.04 -12.40
N LEU A 235 -9.51 7.26 -11.77
CA LEU A 235 -10.79 7.41 -12.49
C LEU A 235 -10.93 8.79 -13.15
N PHE A 236 -10.44 9.87 -12.50
CA PHE A 236 -10.31 11.16 -13.17
C PHE A 236 -9.12 11.22 -14.14
N GLY A 237 -8.14 10.34 -13.99
CA GLY A 237 -6.91 10.36 -14.77
C GLY A 237 -6.04 11.59 -14.50
N ALA A 238 -6.21 12.23 -13.34
CA ALA A 238 -5.58 13.49 -12.95
C ALA A 238 -5.21 13.46 -11.46
N GLU A 239 -4.40 14.44 -11.03
CA GLU A 239 -4.07 14.67 -9.63
C GLU A 239 -4.89 15.85 -9.07
N PRO A 240 -5.38 15.74 -7.81
CA PRO A 240 -6.04 16.86 -7.16
C PRO A 240 -5.04 17.95 -6.78
N TYR A 241 -5.50 19.21 -6.74
CA TYR A 241 -4.69 20.35 -6.36
C TYR A 241 -5.12 21.04 -5.06
N GLU A 242 -6.26 20.64 -4.47
CA GLU A 242 -6.77 21.18 -3.21
C GLU A 242 -7.59 20.12 -2.47
N ALA A 243 -7.47 20.08 -1.14
CA ALA A 243 -8.27 19.25 -0.25
C ALA A 243 -8.97 20.10 0.82
N PHE A 244 -10.22 19.71 1.17
CA PHE A 244 -10.92 20.16 2.36
C PHE A 244 -11.52 18.98 3.10
N ALA A 245 -11.38 18.94 4.43
CA ALA A 245 -11.79 17.77 5.19
C ALA A 245 -12.30 18.10 6.59
N PHE A 246 -13.07 17.17 7.13
CA PHE A 246 -13.44 17.06 8.54
C PHE A 246 -13.11 15.66 9.04
N SER A 247 -12.49 15.58 10.21
CA SER A 247 -12.34 14.33 10.96
C SER A 247 -13.23 14.37 12.20
N ALA A 248 -13.83 13.24 12.52
CA ALA A 248 -14.68 13.09 13.67
C ALA A 248 -14.19 11.96 14.56
N LYS A 249 -14.30 12.20 15.88
CA LYS A 249 -13.89 11.27 16.92
C LYS A 249 -15.02 11.22 17.94
N LYS A 250 -15.74 10.09 17.99
CA LYS A 250 -16.81 9.92 18.95
C LYS A 250 -16.21 9.81 20.36
N LYS A 251 -16.67 10.67 21.27
CA LYS A 251 -16.37 10.56 22.70
C LYS A 251 -17.49 9.75 23.35
N ASP A 252 -17.30 8.46 23.49
CA ASP A 252 -18.21 7.57 24.19
C ASP A 252 -17.49 6.92 25.37
N GLN A 253 -18.06 7.02 26.57
CA GLN A 253 -17.46 6.43 27.78
C GLN A 253 -17.41 4.89 27.75
N HIS A 254 -18.15 4.27 26.83
CA HIS A 254 -18.23 2.82 26.68
C HIS A 254 -17.51 2.31 25.42
N ASP A 255 -16.92 3.20 24.60
CA ASP A 255 -16.19 2.83 23.39
C ASP A 255 -14.90 3.66 23.29
N ASP A 256 -13.80 3.07 23.71
CA ASP A 256 -12.46 3.66 23.73
C ASP A 256 -11.65 3.45 22.43
N ARG A 257 -12.24 2.76 21.44
CA ARG A 257 -11.57 2.44 20.17
C ARG A 257 -10.93 3.65 19.49
N PHE A 258 -11.57 4.81 19.63
CA PHE A 258 -11.14 6.05 18.99
C PHE A 258 -10.47 7.03 19.95
N SER A 259 -9.78 6.50 20.98
CA SER A 259 -9.00 7.33 21.93
C SER A 259 -7.78 7.97 21.26
N GLU A 260 -7.09 7.27 20.41
CA GLU A 260 -5.84 7.70 19.75
C GLU A 260 -6.06 8.21 18.31
N VAL A 261 -6.96 7.60 17.55
CA VAL A 261 -7.22 7.90 16.14
C VAL A 261 -8.63 8.43 15.94
N GLU A 262 -8.89 9.08 14.83
CA GLU A 262 -10.25 9.46 14.41
C GLU A 262 -11.09 8.22 14.10
N GLU A 263 -12.41 8.32 14.31
CA GLU A 263 -13.38 7.30 13.92
C GLU A 263 -13.66 7.37 12.42
N MET A 264 -13.74 8.58 11.87
CA MET A 264 -14.05 8.82 10.48
C MET A 264 -13.44 10.12 9.97
N THR A 265 -13.19 10.14 8.66
CA THR A 265 -12.79 11.35 7.92
C THR A 265 -13.66 11.49 6.67
N SER A 266 -14.19 12.70 6.46
CA SER A 266 -14.87 13.10 5.24
C SER A 266 -14.01 14.12 4.50
N ALA A 267 -13.71 13.87 3.23
CA ALA A 267 -12.85 14.73 2.43
C ALA A 267 -13.50 15.13 1.10
N LEU A 268 -13.18 16.32 0.66
CA LEU A 268 -13.47 16.86 -0.66
C LEU A 268 -12.15 17.20 -1.35
N LEU A 269 -11.96 16.75 -2.58
CA LEU A 269 -10.79 17.02 -3.42
C LEU A 269 -11.21 17.77 -4.68
N ARG A 270 -10.43 18.77 -5.08
CA ARG A 270 -10.59 19.48 -6.35
C ARG A 270 -9.56 19.00 -7.36
N PHE A 271 -10.07 18.67 -8.55
CA PHE A 271 -9.28 18.21 -9.69
C PHE A 271 -9.27 19.28 -10.80
N PRO A 272 -8.31 19.21 -11.72
CA PRO A 272 -8.35 20.02 -12.94
C PRO A 272 -9.71 19.91 -13.66
N ASP A 273 -10.03 20.89 -14.50
CA ASP A 273 -11.29 20.98 -15.23
C ASP A 273 -12.56 20.99 -14.33
N GLU A 274 -12.41 21.49 -13.08
CA GLU A 274 -13.47 21.61 -12.09
C GLU A 274 -14.11 20.26 -11.70
N GLY A 275 -13.38 19.15 -11.79
CA GLY A 275 -13.79 17.86 -11.25
C GLY A 275 -13.78 17.87 -9.71
N LEU A 276 -14.83 17.32 -9.08
CA LEU A 276 -14.95 17.24 -7.64
C LEU A 276 -15.04 15.78 -7.20
N ALA A 277 -14.20 15.39 -6.24
CA ALA A 277 -14.29 14.10 -5.58
C ALA A 277 -14.63 14.31 -4.10
N SER A 278 -15.59 13.54 -3.59
CA SER A 278 -15.90 13.46 -2.18
C SER A 278 -15.88 12.01 -1.71
N PHE A 279 -15.43 11.80 -0.47
CA PHE A 279 -15.49 10.49 0.13
C PHE A 279 -15.60 10.54 1.66
N VAL A 280 -16.08 9.44 2.22
CA VAL A 280 -16.05 9.19 3.67
C VAL A 280 -15.38 7.86 3.92
N CYS A 281 -14.41 7.85 4.83
CA CYS A 281 -13.82 6.63 5.36
C CYS A 281 -14.07 6.52 6.87
N SER A 282 -14.33 5.30 7.39
CA SER A 282 -14.69 5.13 8.80
C SER A 282 -14.32 3.74 9.33
N PHE A 283 -13.89 3.70 10.60
CA PHE A 283 -13.73 2.48 11.40
C PHE A 283 -14.87 2.21 12.39
N GLY A 284 -15.87 3.09 12.46
CA GLY A 284 -17.00 2.98 13.37
C GLY A 284 -18.36 2.78 12.68
N ALA A 285 -18.44 3.02 11.37
CA ALA A 285 -19.66 2.76 10.59
C ALA A 285 -19.71 1.30 10.12
N SER A 286 -20.92 0.80 9.81
CA SER A 286 -21.09 -0.53 9.21
C SER A 286 -20.41 -0.63 7.85
N ASP A 287 -20.07 -1.87 7.45
CA ASP A 287 -19.28 -2.15 6.25
C ASP A 287 -19.92 -1.58 4.98
N ARG A 288 -19.17 -0.75 4.29
CA ARG A 288 -19.48 -0.18 2.98
C ARG A 288 -18.20 -0.11 2.15
N SER A 289 -18.34 -0.33 0.84
CA SER A 289 -17.21 -0.35 -0.07
C SER A 289 -17.74 0.00 -1.47
N GLU A 290 -17.90 1.30 -1.76
CA GLU A 290 -18.48 1.73 -3.03
C GLU A 290 -17.92 3.05 -3.54
N TYR A 291 -17.97 3.23 -4.86
CA TYR A 291 -17.82 4.52 -5.49
C TYR A 291 -18.77 4.69 -6.68
N GLU A 292 -19.02 5.96 -7.05
CA GLU A 292 -19.68 6.35 -8.29
C GLU A 292 -18.94 7.52 -8.94
N VAL A 293 -18.75 7.42 -10.26
CA VAL A 293 -18.27 8.52 -11.10
C VAL A 293 -19.40 8.95 -12.02
N VAL A 294 -19.77 10.23 -11.94
CA VAL A 294 -20.79 10.83 -12.81
C VAL A 294 -20.09 11.73 -13.83
N GLY A 295 -20.30 11.44 -15.08
CA GLY A 295 -19.82 12.23 -16.21
C GLY A 295 -20.95 12.97 -16.92
N THR A 296 -20.62 13.68 -18.00
CA THR A 296 -21.58 14.51 -18.76
C THR A 296 -22.58 13.71 -19.58
N LYS A 297 -22.37 12.39 -19.77
CA LYS A 297 -23.25 11.51 -20.60
C LYS A 297 -23.70 10.24 -19.87
N GLY A 298 -23.22 10.01 -18.66
CA GLY A 298 -23.55 8.80 -17.93
C GLY A 298 -22.80 8.68 -16.62
N SER A 299 -22.88 7.50 -15.98
CA SER A 299 -22.15 7.20 -14.75
C SER A 299 -21.64 5.76 -14.71
N VAL A 300 -20.59 5.54 -13.91
CA VAL A 300 -20.07 4.23 -13.53
C VAL A 300 -20.17 4.13 -12.02
N ARG A 301 -20.84 3.11 -11.50
CA ARG A 301 -20.92 2.79 -10.07
C ARG A 301 -20.37 1.41 -9.80
N MET A 302 -19.49 1.30 -8.81
CA MET A 302 -18.99 0.02 -8.27
C MET A 302 -19.52 -0.17 -6.85
N ASN A 303 -20.18 -1.31 -6.59
CA ASN A 303 -20.69 -1.66 -5.26
C ASN A 303 -20.89 -3.20 -5.13
N PRO A 304 -20.04 -3.92 -4.35
CA PRO A 304 -18.83 -3.40 -3.69
C PRO A 304 -17.73 -3.03 -4.70
N ALA A 305 -16.80 -2.15 -4.26
CA ALA A 305 -15.72 -1.61 -5.12
C ALA A 305 -14.31 -2.05 -4.72
N TYR A 306 -14.03 -2.12 -3.40
CA TYR A 306 -12.68 -2.27 -2.86
C TYR A 306 -12.43 -3.64 -2.20
N GLU A 307 -13.36 -4.57 -2.37
CA GLU A 307 -13.34 -5.86 -1.67
C GLU A 307 -12.35 -6.86 -2.30
N MET A 308 -11.77 -7.70 -1.44
CA MET A 308 -10.93 -8.83 -1.85
C MET A 308 -11.60 -10.19 -1.59
N VAL A 309 -12.72 -10.21 -0.87
CA VAL A 309 -13.36 -11.44 -0.40
C VAL A 309 -14.63 -11.84 -1.16
N GLY A 310 -15.23 -10.94 -1.92
CA GLY A 310 -16.48 -11.15 -2.66
C GLY A 310 -16.40 -10.79 -4.14
N ASP A 311 -17.53 -10.94 -4.83
CA ASP A 311 -17.70 -10.47 -6.20
C ASP A 311 -17.82 -8.95 -6.21
N LEU A 312 -17.22 -8.27 -7.18
CA LEU A 312 -17.44 -6.84 -7.44
C LEU A 312 -18.55 -6.65 -8.46
N LYS A 313 -19.31 -5.57 -8.31
CA LYS A 313 -20.47 -5.28 -9.19
C LYS A 313 -20.36 -3.88 -9.75
N CYS A 314 -20.47 -3.78 -11.07
CA CYS A 314 -20.43 -2.52 -11.80
C CYS A 314 -21.78 -2.24 -12.43
N GLU A 315 -22.25 -0.99 -12.30
CA GLU A 315 -23.39 -0.46 -13.03
C GLU A 315 -22.90 0.67 -13.94
N LEU A 316 -23.05 0.50 -15.24
CA LEU A 316 -22.76 1.51 -16.26
C LEU A 316 -24.08 2.08 -16.77
N THR A 317 -24.31 3.35 -16.56
CA THR A 317 -25.51 4.07 -17.05
C THR A 317 -25.11 5.04 -18.16
N ILE A 318 -25.70 4.89 -19.35
CA ILE A 318 -25.50 5.79 -20.50
C ILE A 318 -26.89 6.06 -21.10
N ASP A 319 -27.22 7.33 -21.33
CA ASP A 319 -28.51 7.76 -21.90
C ASP A 319 -29.72 7.15 -21.16
N GLY A 320 -29.62 7.08 -19.82
CA GLY A 320 -30.66 6.55 -18.94
C GLY A 320 -30.81 5.02 -18.94
N LYS A 321 -29.97 4.31 -19.68
CA LYS A 321 -29.95 2.83 -19.70
C LYS A 321 -28.81 2.30 -18.85
N THR A 322 -29.14 1.43 -17.88
CA THR A 322 -28.14 0.83 -16.97
C THR A 322 -27.84 -0.60 -17.38
N THR A 323 -26.54 -0.88 -17.58
CA THR A 323 -25.98 -2.23 -17.73
C THR A 323 -25.29 -2.64 -16.45
N LYS A 324 -25.55 -3.87 -15.97
CA LYS A 324 -24.94 -4.43 -14.76
C LYS A 324 -23.98 -5.55 -15.10
N THR A 325 -22.78 -5.48 -14.55
CA THR A 325 -21.73 -6.50 -14.70
C THR A 325 -21.29 -6.99 -13.33
N THR A 326 -21.12 -8.31 -13.19
CA THR A 326 -20.56 -8.91 -11.97
C THR A 326 -19.20 -9.51 -12.29
N TYR A 327 -18.18 -9.03 -11.59
CA TYR A 327 -16.83 -9.57 -11.64
C TYR A 327 -16.67 -10.58 -10.52
N LYS A 328 -16.45 -11.83 -10.87
CA LYS A 328 -16.26 -12.90 -9.91
C LYS A 328 -14.98 -12.70 -9.10
N LYS A 329 -15.04 -13.02 -7.80
CA LYS A 329 -13.89 -13.03 -6.91
C LYS A 329 -12.69 -13.70 -7.57
N ARG A 330 -11.52 -13.03 -7.48
CA ARG A 330 -10.22 -13.51 -7.98
C ARG A 330 -9.14 -13.22 -6.97
N ASP A 331 -7.98 -13.86 -7.12
CA ASP A 331 -6.78 -13.44 -6.42
C ASP A 331 -6.31 -12.09 -6.98
N GLN A 332 -6.03 -11.15 -6.09
CA GLN A 332 -5.54 -9.81 -6.42
C GLN A 332 -4.04 -9.64 -6.05
N PHE A 333 -3.50 -10.56 -5.23
CA PHE A 333 -2.13 -10.51 -4.71
C PHE A 333 -1.14 -11.38 -5.52
N GLY A 334 -1.58 -12.53 -6.02
CA GLY A 334 -0.78 -13.31 -6.97
C GLY A 334 -0.41 -12.53 -8.23
N PRO A 335 -1.34 -11.79 -8.84
CA PRO A 335 -1.03 -10.83 -9.91
C PRO A 335 0.02 -9.78 -9.54
N GLU A 336 -0.04 -9.17 -8.35
CA GLU A 336 0.97 -8.22 -7.88
C GLU A 336 2.38 -8.83 -7.83
N LEU A 337 2.49 -10.01 -7.20
CA LEU A 337 3.77 -10.74 -7.11
C LEU A 337 4.31 -11.09 -8.49
N ALA A 338 3.48 -11.66 -9.36
CA ALA A 338 3.88 -12.07 -10.70
C ALA A 338 4.30 -10.87 -11.55
N TYR A 339 3.54 -9.76 -11.48
CA TYR A 339 3.85 -8.53 -12.19
C TYR A 339 5.14 -7.88 -11.68
N PHE A 340 5.32 -7.75 -10.37
CA PHE A 340 6.53 -7.16 -9.81
C PHE A 340 7.77 -7.99 -10.13
N SER A 341 7.70 -9.30 -10.01
CA SER A 341 8.77 -10.21 -10.44
C SER A 341 9.10 -10.06 -11.92
N LYS A 342 8.09 -9.89 -12.77
CA LYS A 342 8.30 -9.59 -14.20
C LYS A 342 9.02 -8.26 -14.40
N CYS A 343 8.63 -7.20 -13.69
CA CYS A 343 9.31 -5.90 -13.76
C CYS A 343 10.79 -6.01 -13.38
N ILE A 344 11.12 -6.80 -12.35
CA ILE A 344 12.51 -7.06 -11.94
C ILE A 344 13.26 -7.80 -13.03
N LEU A 345 12.71 -8.88 -13.56
CA LEU A 345 13.36 -9.74 -14.57
C LEU A 345 13.60 -9.01 -15.89
N GLU A 346 12.67 -8.16 -16.30
CA GLU A 346 12.72 -7.38 -17.55
C GLU A 346 13.38 -6.00 -17.36
N ASN A 347 13.75 -5.66 -16.11
CA ASN A 347 14.30 -4.35 -15.73
C ASN A 347 13.45 -3.15 -16.17
N VAL A 348 12.11 -3.27 -16.06
CA VAL A 348 11.15 -2.19 -16.32
C VAL A 348 10.63 -1.59 -15.03
N GLU A 349 10.21 -0.32 -15.08
CA GLU A 349 9.58 0.32 -13.90
C GLU A 349 8.19 -0.26 -13.66
N PRO A 350 7.85 -0.58 -12.39
CA PRO A 350 6.51 -1.02 -12.06
C PRO A 350 5.51 0.15 -12.07
N GLU A 351 4.28 -0.11 -12.43
CA GLU A 351 3.10 0.69 -12.14
C GLU A 351 2.19 -0.19 -11.22
N PRO A 352 1.96 0.23 -9.95
CA PRO A 352 2.29 1.49 -9.28
C PRO A 352 3.71 1.52 -8.66
N ASN A 353 4.48 2.56 -8.93
CA ASN A 353 5.81 2.76 -8.36
C ASN A 353 5.79 3.62 -7.08
N GLY A 354 6.97 4.01 -6.57
CA GLY A 354 7.09 4.85 -5.36
C GLY A 354 6.40 6.21 -5.49
N LEU A 355 6.37 6.83 -6.69
CA LEU A 355 5.68 8.11 -6.92
C LEU A 355 4.16 7.99 -6.79
N GLU A 356 3.59 6.81 -7.08
CA GLU A 356 2.17 6.55 -6.80
C GLU A 356 1.89 6.62 -5.30
N GLY A 357 2.74 5.96 -4.50
CA GLY A 357 2.63 6.00 -3.04
C GLY A 357 2.83 7.40 -2.47
N LEU A 358 3.82 8.14 -2.96
CA LEU A 358 4.08 9.52 -2.54
C LEU A 358 2.89 10.44 -2.86
N ALA A 359 2.26 10.29 -4.02
CA ALA A 359 1.09 11.09 -4.40
C ALA A 359 -0.08 10.87 -3.43
N ASP A 360 -0.39 9.62 -3.08
CA ASP A 360 -1.46 9.33 -2.13
C ASP A 360 -1.13 9.83 -0.72
N VAL A 361 0.11 9.66 -0.24
CA VAL A 361 0.53 10.14 1.08
C VAL A 361 0.49 11.67 1.16
N ARG A 362 0.88 12.38 0.11
CA ARG A 362 0.75 13.85 0.02
C ARG A 362 -0.71 14.29 0.16
N ILE A 363 -1.62 13.61 -0.51
CA ILE A 363 -3.06 13.91 -0.41
C ILE A 363 -3.58 13.57 1.00
N ILE A 364 -3.18 12.45 1.59
CA ILE A 364 -3.51 12.09 2.97
C ILE A 364 -3.05 13.19 3.95
N ASN A 365 -1.80 13.64 3.83
CA ASN A 365 -1.27 14.68 4.72
C ASN A 365 -2.01 16.02 4.55
N ALA A 366 -2.37 16.41 3.32
CA ALA A 366 -3.19 17.60 3.05
C ALA A 366 -4.61 17.48 3.64
N ILE A 367 -5.23 16.29 3.58
CA ILE A 367 -6.53 16.02 4.20
C ILE A 367 -6.46 16.15 5.71
N LEU A 368 -5.45 15.56 6.35
CA LEU A 368 -5.26 15.65 7.80
C LEU A 368 -4.98 17.08 8.24
N GLU A 369 -4.12 17.80 7.52
CA GLU A 369 -3.85 19.21 7.75
C GLU A 369 -5.11 20.07 7.62
N SER A 370 -5.94 19.80 6.60
CA SER A 370 -7.20 20.51 6.40
C SER A 370 -8.18 20.26 7.52
N ALA A 371 -8.31 19.01 7.98
CA ALA A 371 -9.18 18.65 9.09
C ALA A 371 -8.75 19.31 10.42
N ASP A 372 -7.45 19.43 10.66
CA ASP A 372 -6.89 20.09 11.85
C ASP A 372 -7.09 21.61 11.78
N LYS A 373 -6.78 22.23 10.65
CA LYS A 373 -6.85 23.69 10.47
C LYS A 373 -8.25 24.23 10.16
N GLY A 374 -9.20 23.39 9.80
CA GLY A 374 -10.56 23.78 9.42
C GLY A 374 -10.61 24.66 8.16
N LYS A 375 -9.68 24.50 7.23
CA LYS A 375 -9.58 25.27 5.98
C LYS A 375 -9.06 24.43 4.82
N PRO A 376 -9.32 24.81 3.56
CA PRO A 376 -8.71 24.16 2.40
C PRO A 376 -7.18 24.20 2.46
N VAL A 377 -6.55 23.13 1.94
CA VAL A 377 -5.10 23.00 1.81
C VAL A 377 -4.77 22.72 0.36
N GLU A 378 -3.84 23.50 -0.19
CA GLU A 378 -3.32 23.28 -1.54
C GLU A 378 -2.44 22.02 -1.58
N ILE A 379 -2.61 21.25 -2.64
CA ILE A 379 -1.81 20.07 -2.92
C ILE A 379 -0.93 20.37 -4.14
N ARG A 380 0.38 20.20 -3.96
CA ARG A 380 1.29 20.27 -5.11
C ARG A 380 1.21 18.94 -5.88
N PRO A 381 0.64 18.91 -7.09
CA PRO A 381 0.49 17.67 -7.84
C PRO A 381 1.83 17.02 -8.15
N ILE A 382 1.84 15.68 -8.20
CA ILE A 382 2.98 14.90 -8.71
C ILE A 382 2.65 14.54 -10.15
N GLU A 383 3.51 14.94 -11.08
CA GLU A 383 3.35 14.55 -12.46
C GLU A 383 3.51 13.03 -12.60
N LYS A 384 2.47 12.39 -13.08
CA LYS A 384 2.45 10.97 -13.35
C LYS A 384 2.13 10.71 -14.82
N LYS A 385 3.03 9.97 -15.49
CA LYS A 385 2.88 9.62 -16.90
C LYS A 385 2.06 8.36 -17.09
N GLU A 386 2.16 7.42 -16.16
CA GLU A 386 1.54 6.10 -16.27
C GLU A 386 0.35 5.99 -15.29
N ARG A 387 -0.67 5.27 -15.72
CA ARG A 387 -1.90 4.99 -14.97
C ARG A 387 -2.27 3.53 -15.17
N PRO A 388 -3.04 2.92 -14.24
CA PRO A 388 -3.46 1.54 -14.40
C PRO A 388 -4.19 1.29 -15.73
N THR A 389 -3.91 0.15 -16.34
CA THR A 389 -4.55 -0.28 -17.60
C THR A 389 -4.99 -1.74 -17.52
N VAL A 390 -5.93 -2.14 -18.37
CA VAL A 390 -6.34 -3.55 -18.48
C VAL A 390 -5.20 -4.49 -18.88
N GLY A 391 -4.08 -3.96 -19.39
CA GLY A 391 -2.88 -4.74 -19.69
C GLY A 391 -2.15 -5.26 -18.44
N GLN A 392 -2.47 -4.76 -17.26
CA GLN A 392 -1.94 -5.24 -15.98
C GLN A 392 -2.73 -6.45 -15.44
N GLU A 393 -3.91 -6.75 -15.98
CA GLU A 393 -4.69 -7.89 -15.53
C GLU A 393 -3.93 -9.19 -15.70
N ILE A 394 -3.75 -9.92 -14.60
CA ILE A 394 -3.29 -11.30 -14.60
C ILE A 394 -4.37 -12.14 -13.92
N HIS A 395 -5.02 -12.99 -14.67
CA HIS A 395 -6.10 -13.83 -14.13
C HIS A 395 -5.56 -14.96 -13.28
N LYS A 396 -5.90 -14.95 -11.98
CA LYS A 396 -5.63 -16.05 -11.04
C LYS A 396 -6.92 -16.42 -10.29
N PRO A 397 -7.16 -17.69 -9.97
CA PRO A 397 -8.32 -18.09 -9.20
C PRO A 397 -8.27 -17.52 -7.78
N PRO A 398 -9.39 -17.45 -7.05
CA PRO A 398 -9.37 -16.97 -5.66
C PRO A 398 -8.55 -17.89 -4.77
N VAL A 399 -7.84 -17.31 -3.79
CA VAL A 399 -7.20 -18.07 -2.72
C VAL A 399 -8.22 -18.43 -1.64
N GLU A 400 -8.06 -19.60 -1.02
CA GLU A 400 -8.82 -19.97 0.17
C GLU A 400 -8.24 -19.27 1.39
N LYS A 401 -9.12 -18.70 2.24
CA LYS A 401 -8.70 -18.07 3.49
C LYS A 401 -8.17 -19.14 4.46
N PRO A 402 -6.88 -19.11 4.80
CA PRO A 402 -6.35 -20.09 5.74
C PRO A 402 -6.74 -19.78 7.19
N PRO A 403 -6.68 -20.76 8.10
CA PRO A 403 -6.76 -20.48 9.52
C PRO A 403 -5.61 -19.57 9.96
N LEU A 404 -5.95 -18.58 10.79
CA LEU A 404 -5.01 -17.57 11.28
C LEU A 404 -4.13 -18.13 12.42
N VAL A 405 -2.87 -17.72 12.43
CA VAL A 405 -1.90 -18.02 13.47
C VAL A 405 -1.58 -16.72 14.19
N ARG A 406 -2.12 -16.55 15.41
CA ARG A 406 -1.86 -15.37 16.28
C ARG A 406 -1.99 -14.03 15.54
N ALA A 407 -2.97 -13.91 14.68
CA ALA A 407 -3.30 -12.67 13.97
C ALA A 407 -4.79 -12.37 14.16
N GLN A 408 -5.12 -11.11 14.36
CA GLN A 408 -6.48 -10.64 14.55
C GLN A 408 -7.10 -10.23 13.21
N THR A 409 -8.39 -10.53 13.04
CA THR A 409 -9.17 -9.92 11.94
C THR A 409 -9.34 -8.43 12.19
N PRO A 410 -9.32 -7.58 11.16
CA PRO A 410 -9.55 -6.14 11.34
C PRO A 410 -10.98 -5.83 11.78
N SER A 411 -11.95 -6.59 11.31
CA SER A 411 -13.38 -6.45 11.60
C SER A 411 -13.99 -7.76 12.09
N GLN A 412 -15.20 -7.68 12.67
CA GLN A 412 -15.98 -8.84 13.13
C GLN A 412 -16.49 -9.71 11.98
#